data_aa813c5782739ae8f8824d3f507517f7
#
_entry.id   aa813c5782739ae8f8824d3f507517f7
#
_cell.length_a   1.000
_cell.length_b   1.000
_cell.length_c   1.000
_cell.angle_alpha   90.00
_cell.angle_beta   90.00
_cell.angle_gamma   90.00
#
_symmetry.space_group_name_H-M   'P 1'
#
loop_
_entity.id
_entity.type
_entity.pdbx_description
1 polymer ?
#
loop_
_entity_poly.entity_id
_entity_poly.type
_entity_poly.pdbx_seq_one_letter_code
_entity_poly.pdbx_strand_id
1 'polypeptide(L)'
;MTTENFDAFPTFAAMLTIDPKEIKTGQLHAHMLSAIAPRPIAFASTIDKDGTPNLSPYSFFNAFGSKPPTLIFSPARRVRDNTIKHTLENVYETMEVVINVVSYPMVQQVSLSSCEFPKGISEFEKAGFTPIASQLVKPFRVKESPVQFECKVKQVIETGTEGGAGNLIVCEILLMHVNEDVLDENGRIDQNKIDLVARCGYDWYCRASGPALFEVAKPNLKLGIGIDNIPDEIKHSEVLTGNDLGQLGNVEAVPNYEEVQAFAQIPEIVRLMESLD
;
A
#
# COMPACT_ATOMS: atom_id res chain seq x y z
N MET A 1 10.12 39.50 5.74
CA MET A 1 10.58 38.12 5.58
C MET A 1 10.06 37.69 4.22
N THR A 2 10.89 37.73 3.22
CA THR A 2 10.59 37.26 1.87
C THR A 2 10.70 35.75 1.90
N THR A 3 9.60 35.06 1.62
CA THR A 3 9.59 33.61 1.39
C THR A 3 10.32 33.34 0.08
N GLU A 4 11.61 33.03 0.16
CA GLU A 4 12.36 32.52 -0.99
C GLU A 4 11.83 31.15 -1.37
N ASN A 5 11.35 31.05 -2.60
CA ASN A 5 10.83 29.84 -3.19
C ASN A 5 11.97 28.83 -3.37
N PHE A 6 11.83 27.66 -2.78
CA PHE A 6 12.60 26.48 -3.15
C PHE A 6 12.02 25.94 -4.47
N ASP A 7 12.50 26.44 -5.61
CA ASP A 7 12.04 26.04 -6.95
C ASP A 7 12.55 24.65 -7.40
N ALA A 8 12.78 23.73 -6.47
CA ALA A 8 13.21 22.36 -6.76
C ALA A 8 12.06 21.36 -7.00
N PHE A 9 10.80 21.81 -6.94
CA PHE A 9 9.65 20.99 -7.30
C PHE A 9 9.15 21.38 -8.68
N PRO A 10 8.68 20.42 -9.51
CA PRO A 10 8.03 20.77 -10.76
C PRO A 10 6.88 21.76 -10.46
N THR A 11 6.99 22.96 -10.99
CA THR A 11 5.94 23.99 -10.91
C THR A 11 4.74 23.45 -11.69
N PHE A 12 3.71 22.98 -10.97
CA PHE A 12 2.43 22.70 -11.60
C PHE A 12 1.84 24.02 -12.11
N ALA A 13 1.62 24.13 -13.42
CA ALA A 13 1.21 25.38 -14.08
C ALA A 13 -0.15 25.91 -13.56
N ALA A 14 -1.04 25.03 -13.07
CA ALA A 14 -2.31 25.36 -12.44
C ALA A 14 -2.81 24.20 -11.58
N MET A 15 -3.51 24.52 -10.50
CA MET A 15 -4.22 23.53 -9.66
C MET A 15 -5.69 23.45 -10.08
N LEU A 16 -6.19 22.24 -10.36
CA LEU A 16 -7.62 21.99 -10.49
C LEU A 16 -8.21 21.81 -9.09
N THR A 17 -9.12 22.72 -8.70
CA THR A 17 -9.87 22.61 -7.44
C THR A 17 -11.20 21.90 -7.71
N ILE A 18 -11.49 20.86 -6.95
CA ILE A 18 -12.70 20.03 -7.09
C ILE A 18 -13.50 20.09 -5.79
N ASP A 19 -14.74 20.61 -5.85
CA ASP A 19 -15.71 20.45 -4.78
C ASP A 19 -16.42 19.08 -4.96
N PRO A 20 -16.36 18.16 -3.98
CA PRO A 20 -17.04 16.88 -4.05
C PRO A 20 -18.55 16.96 -4.25
N LYS A 21 -19.18 18.10 -3.90
CA LYS A 21 -20.62 18.31 -4.06
C LYS A 21 -20.99 18.71 -5.48
N GLU A 22 -20.05 19.26 -6.24
CA GLU A 22 -20.26 19.78 -7.60
C GLU A 22 -19.88 18.79 -8.70
N ILE A 23 -19.28 17.65 -8.33
CA ILE A 23 -18.80 16.63 -9.27
C ILE A 23 -19.61 15.33 -9.14
N LYS A 24 -19.79 14.61 -10.27
CA LYS A 24 -20.44 13.28 -10.23
C LYS A 24 -19.62 12.29 -9.42
N THR A 25 -20.27 11.45 -8.61
CA THR A 25 -19.64 10.43 -7.76
C THR A 25 -18.61 9.57 -8.50
N GLY A 26 -18.92 9.14 -9.74
CA GLY A 26 -17.99 8.33 -10.55
C GLY A 26 -16.71 9.10 -10.97
N GLN A 27 -16.83 10.39 -11.25
CA GLN A 27 -15.66 11.23 -11.59
C GLN A 27 -14.80 11.50 -10.35
N LEU A 28 -15.43 11.84 -9.22
CA LEU A 28 -14.73 11.99 -7.94
C LEU A 28 -13.99 10.70 -7.58
N HIS A 29 -14.66 9.56 -7.71
CA HIS A 29 -14.07 8.24 -7.46
C HIS A 29 -12.84 8.00 -8.33
N ALA A 30 -12.88 8.31 -9.63
CA ALA A 30 -11.74 8.18 -10.53
C ALA A 30 -10.55 9.06 -10.10
N HIS A 31 -10.80 10.32 -9.71
CA HIS A 31 -9.76 11.20 -9.17
C HIS A 31 -9.14 10.64 -7.88
N MET A 32 -9.98 10.21 -6.93
CA MET A 32 -9.53 9.64 -5.66
C MET A 32 -8.66 8.39 -5.88
N LEU A 33 -9.10 7.46 -6.74
CA LEU A 33 -8.35 6.23 -7.02
C LEU A 33 -7.03 6.49 -7.75
N SER A 34 -6.93 7.57 -8.51
CA SER A 34 -5.69 7.94 -9.20
C SER A 34 -4.72 8.68 -8.28
N ALA A 35 -5.24 9.51 -7.37
CA ALA A 35 -4.43 10.28 -6.43
C ALA A 35 -3.95 9.44 -5.24
N ILE A 36 -4.80 8.52 -4.74
CA ILE A 36 -4.47 7.62 -3.62
C ILE A 36 -4.01 6.28 -4.21
N ALA A 37 -2.76 6.23 -4.65
CA ALA A 37 -2.13 5.08 -5.29
C ALA A 37 -0.63 5.02 -4.94
N PRO A 38 -0.01 3.86 -4.95
CA PRO A 38 -0.59 2.52 -5.14
C PRO A 38 -1.31 2.03 -3.88
N ARG A 39 -2.43 1.32 -4.05
CA ARG A 39 -3.21 0.74 -2.95
C ARG A 39 -2.97 -0.76 -2.86
N PRO A 40 -2.63 -1.31 -1.68
CA PRO A 40 -2.57 -2.75 -1.48
C PRO A 40 -3.95 -3.39 -1.70
N ILE A 41 -3.97 -4.69 -1.95
CA ILE A 41 -5.18 -5.44 -2.27
C ILE A 41 -5.45 -6.44 -1.15
N ALA A 42 -6.61 -6.32 -0.49
CA ALA A 42 -7.18 -7.36 0.34
C ALA A 42 -7.95 -8.34 -0.57
N PHE A 43 -7.42 -9.52 -0.80
CA PHE A 43 -8.13 -10.60 -1.45
C PHE A 43 -8.92 -11.34 -0.39
N ALA A 44 -10.14 -10.85 -0.14
CA ALA A 44 -10.96 -11.25 1.00
C ALA A 44 -11.78 -12.50 0.68
N SER A 45 -11.55 -13.55 1.45
CA SER A 45 -12.35 -14.77 1.49
C SER A 45 -13.30 -14.71 2.67
N THR A 46 -14.58 -14.92 2.43
CA THR A 46 -15.65 -15.00 3.42
C THR A 46 -16.50 -16.25 3.18
N ILE A 47 -17.33 -16.59 4.13
CA ILE A 47 -18.26 -17.70 4.04
C ILE A 47 -19.62 -17.24 4.61
N ASP A 48 -20.70 -17.66 4.00
CA ASP A 48 -22.03 -17.42 4.57
C ASP A 48 -22.34 -18.43 5.70
N LYS A 49 -23.48 -18.26 6.36
CA LYS A 49 -23.90 -19.15 7.45
C LYS A 49 -24.11 -20.61 7.02
N ASP A 50 -24.37 -20.84 5.74
CA ASP A 50 -24.63 -22.17 5.15
C ASP A 50 -23.35 -22.84 4.63
N GLY A 51 -22.21 -22.14 4.71
CA GLY A 51 -20.91 -22.66 4.31
C GLY A 51 -20.50 -22.33 2.87
N THR A 52 -21.23 -21.47 2.17
CA THR A 52 -20.92 -21.08 0.79
C THR A 52 -19.76 -20.08 0.76
N PRO A 53 -18.64 -20.37 0.11
CA PRO A 53 -17.51 -19.46 0.04
C PRO A 53 -17.76 -18.30 -0.93
N ASN A 54 -17.14 -17.16 -0.63
CA ASN A 54 -17.03 -16.00 -1.53
C ASN A 54 -15.61 -15.45 -1.47
N LEU A 55 -15.06 -15.05 -2.61
CA LEU A 55 -13.70 -14.55 -2.73
C LEU A 55 -13.65 -13.34 -3.65
N SER A 56 -13.26 -12.16 -3.12
CA SER A 56 -13.28 -10.92 -3.89
C SER A 56 -12.16 -9.96 -3.49
N PRO A 57 -11.53 -9.22 -4.45
CA PRO A 57 -10.47 -8.27 -4.16
C PRO A 57 -11.02 -6.88 -3.81
N TYR A 58 -10.37 -6.23 -2.84
CA TYR A 58 -10.65 -4.87 -2.39
C TYR A 58 -9.36 -4.08 -2.26
N SER A 59 -9.29 -2.91 -2.91
CA SER A 59 -8.12 -2.03 -2.83
C SER A 59 -8.30 -0.82 -1.89
N PHE A 60 -9.46 -0.66 -1.25
CA PHE A 60 -9.58 0.15 -0.05
C PHE A 60 -9.16 -0.71 1.14
N PHE A 61 -7.85 -0.78 1.39
CA PHE A 61 -7.25 -1.71 2.33
C PHE A 61 -5.93 -1.19 2.89
N ASN A 62 -5.69 -1.38 4.18
CA ASN A 62 -4.38 -1.20 4.80
C ASN A 62 -4.30 -1.84 6.20
N ALA A 63 -3.07 -1.81 6.81
CA ALA A 63 -2.82 -2.12 8.21
C ALA A 63 -2.92 -0.84 9.05
N PHE A 64 -3.58 -0.92 10.22
CA PHE A 64 -3.90 0.23 11.06
C PHE A 64 -3.41 0.11 12.51
N GLY A 65 -2.81 -1.00 12.87
CA GLY A 65 -2.23 -1.18 14.20
C GLY A 65 -1.54 -2.52 14.33
N SER A 66 -0.58 -2.62 15.25
CA SER A 66 0.14 -3.84 15.57
C SER A 66 -0.21 -4.40 16.97
N LYS A 67 -0.90 -3.61 17.81
CA LYS A 67 -1.35 -4.08 19.14
C LYS A 67 -2.64 -3.36 19.54
N PRO A 68 -3.82 -3.98 19.30
CA PRO A 68 -4.02 -5.24 18.57
C PRO A 68 -3.64 -5.13 17.08
N PRO A 69 -3.24 -6.26 16.45
CA PRO A 69 -2.90 -6.26 15.03
C PRO A 69 -4.17 -6.09 14.21
N THR A 70 -4.28 -4.95 13.53
CA THR A 70 -5.53 -4.50 12.92
C THR A 70 -5.37 -4.24 11.44
N LEU A 71 -6.26 -4.84 10.64
CA LEU A 71 -6.45 -4.55 9.23
C LEU A 71 -7.81 -3.91 9.01
N ILE A 72 -7.92 -3.01 8.02
CA ILE A 72 -9.21 -2.49 7.59
C ILE A 72 -9.30 -2.58 6.07
N PHE A 73 -10.40 -3.14 5.56
CA PHE A 73 -10.75 -3.06 4.16
C PHE A 73 -12.20 -2.60 3.99
N SER A 74 -12.57 -2.11 2.79
CA SER A 74 -13.89 -1.53 2.59
C SER A 74 -14.52 -1.97 1.27
N PRO A 75 -15.51 -2.86 1.29
CA PRO A 75 -16.43 -3.07 0.17
C PRO A 75 -17.40 -1.90 0.10
N ALA A 76 -17.25 -1.03 -0.91
CA ALA A 76 -18.20 0.05 -1.14
C ALA A 76 -19.55 -0.47 -1.66
N ARG A 77 -20.63 0.25 -1.34
CA ARG A 77 -21.96 0.03 -1.96
C ARG A 77 -21.87 0.29 -3.47
N ARG A 78 -22.59 -0.51 -4.27
CA ARG A 78 -22.58 -0.33 -5.73
C ARG A 78 -23.22 0.99 -6.10
N VAL A 79 -22.54 1.80 -6.90
CA VAL A 79 -23.04 3.11 -7.33
C VAL A 79 -24.30 2.97 -8.20
N ARG A 80 -24.42 1.90 -9.01
CA ARG A 80 -25.49 1.73 -9.98
C ARG A 80 -26.88 1.43 -9.38
N ASP A 81 -26.89 0.68 -8.26
CA ASP A 81 -28.13 0.12 -7.69
C ASP A 81 -28.19 0.17 -6.16
N ASN A 82 -27.18 0.77 -5.53
CA ASN A 82 -27.04 0.91 -4.08
C ASN A 82 -27.06 -0.43 -3.30
N THR A 83 -26.71 -1.55 -3.95
CA THR A 83 -26.64 -2.85 -3.29
C THR A 83 -25.29 -3.05 -2.59
N ILE A 84 -25.25 -3.95 -1.61
CA ILE A 84 -24.02 -4.36 -0.93
C ILE A 84 -23.38 -5.58 -1.63
N LYS A 85 -22.11 -5.84 -1.32
CA LYS A 85 -21.36 -6.99 -1.85
C LYS A 85 -21.62 -8.23 -0.99
N HIS A 86 -21.59 -9.43 -1.59
CA HIS A 86 -21.72 -10.70 -0.86
C HIS A 86 -20.71 -10.83 0.29
N THR A 87 -19.47 -10.33 0.11
CA THR A 87 -18.48 -10.27 1.20
C THR A 87 -19.00 -9.54 2.43
N LEU A 88 -19.72 -8.41 2.26
CA LEU A 88 -20.27 -7.68 3.39
C LEU A 88 -21.46 -8.41 4.02
N GLU A 89 -22.32 -9.05 3.22
CA GLU A 89 -23.40 -9.91 3.71
C GLU A 89 -22.84 -11.03 4.58
N ASN A 90 -21.82 -11.75 4.09
CA ASN A 90 -21.16 -12.84 4.81
C ASN A 90 -20.49 -12.36 6.10
N VAL A 91 -19.88 -11.17 6.07
CA VAL A 91 -19.27 -10.55 7.26
C VAL A 91 -20.33 -10.29 8.33
N TYR A 92 -21.49 -9.78 7.98
CA TYR A 92 -22.58 -9.60 8.97
C TYR A 92 -23.09 -10.92 9.53
N GLU A 93 -23.05 -12.01 8.77
CA GLU A 93 -23.51 -13.32 9.22
C GLU A 93 -22.48 -14.04 10.13
N THR A 94 -21.19 -13.93 9.85
CA THR A 94 -20.15 -14.77 10.48
C THR A 94 -19.14 -13.99 11.32
N MET A 95 -18.94 -12.71 11.05
CA MET A 95 -17.91 -11.86 11.66
C MET A 95 -16.50 -12.45 11.51
N GLU A 96 -16.24 -13.15 10.40
CA GLU A 96 -14.97 -13.79 10.07
C GLU A 96 -14.57 -13.51 8.64
N VAL A 97 -13.26 -13.35 8.41
CA VAL A 97 -12.68 -13.14 7.08
C VAL A 97 -11.25 -13.64 7.03
N VAL A 98 -10.83 -14.15 5.89
CA VAL A 98 -9.42 -14.36 5.59
C VAL A 98 -9.00 -13.33 4.55
N ILE A 99 -7.94 -12.58 4.84
CA ILE A 99 -7.34 -11.64 3.89
C ILE A 99 -6.07 -12.29 3.33
N ASN A 100 -6.07 -12.49 2.01
CA ASN A 100 -4.96 -13.07 1.27
C ASN A 100 -4.22 -11.95 0.53
N VAL A 101 -2.89 -11.95 0.60
CA VAL A 101 -2.04 -10.97 -0.08
C VAL A 101 -1.92 -11.34 -1.55
N VAL A 102 -1.89 -10.33 -2.43
CA VAL A 102 -1.84 -10.53 -3.88
C VAL A 102 -0.43 -10.27 -4.41
N SER A 103 0.16 -11.30 -5.01
CA SER A 103 1.43 -11.23 -5.73
C SER A 103 1.23 -11.20 -7.25
N TYR A 104 2.26 -10.83 -7.99
CA TYR A 104 2.18 -10.67 -9.44
C TYR A 104 1.74 -11.93 -10.20
N PRO A 105 2.20 -13.15 -9.86
CA PRO A 105 1.80 -14.36 -10.58
C PRO A 105 0.29 -14.66 -10.57
N MET A 106 -0.45 -14.14 -9.59
CA MET A 106 -1.88 -14.42 -9.43
C MET A 106 -2.80 -13.25 -9.84
N VAL A 107 -2.25 -12.10 -10.26
CA VAL A 107 -3.01 -10.85 -10.44
C VAL A 107 -4.15 -10.96 -11.46
N GLN A 108 -3.99 -11.71 -12.55
CA GLN A 108 -5.03 -11.87 -13.58
C GLN A 108 -6.21 -12.70 -13.06
N GLN A 109 -5.93 -13.77 -12.29
CA GLN A 109 -6.96 -14.58 -11.64
C GLN A 109 -7.70 -13.75 -10.58
N VAL A 110 -6.98 -12.93 -9.79
CA VAL A 110 -7.57 -11.99 -8.83
C VAL A 110 -8.48 -10.98 -9.53
N SER A 111 -8.06 -10.47 -10.69
CA SER A 111 -8.91 -9.59 -11.50
C SER A 111 -10.19 -10.29 -11.96
N LEU A 112 -10.09 -11.54 -12.42
CA LEU A 112 -11.24 -12.34 -12.83
C LEU A 112 -12.23 -12.59 -11.67
N SER A 113 -11.76 -12.81 -10.46
CA SER A 113 -12.62 -12.99 -9.28
C SER A 113 -13.38 -11.71 -8.86
N SER A 114 -13.08 -10.55 -9.47
CA SER A 114 -13.85 -9.30 -9.27
C SER A 114 -15.15 -9.24 -10.08
N CYS A 115 -15.37 -10.19 -10.99
CA CYS A 115 -16.62 -10.31 -11.71
C CYS A 115 -17.79 -10.53 -10.75
N GLU A 116 -18.94 -9.92 -11.05
CA GLU A 116 -20.14 -10.06 -10.22
C GLU A 116 -20.87 -11.37 -10.54
N PHE A 117 -20.32 -12.48 -10.05
CA PHE A 117 -20.99 -13.76 -10.15
C PHE A 117 -22.24 -13.79 -9.26
N PRO A 118 -23.30 -14.54 -9.67
CA PRO A 118 -24.48 -14.73 -8.83
C PRO A 118 -24.12 -15.37 -7.48
N LYS A 119 -24.94 -15.08 -6.45
CA LYS A 119 -24.78 -15.70 -5.12
C LYS A 119 -24.82 -17.23 -5.25
N GLY A 120 -23.92 -17.91 -4.55
CA GLY A 120 -23.75 -19.37 -4.60
C GLY A 120 -22.79 -19.88 -5.66
N ILE A 121 -22.25 -19.01 -6.51
CA ILE A 121 -21.16 -19.35 -7.43
C ILE A 121 -19.85 -19.03 -6.75
N SER A 122 -18.95 -20.02 -6.69
CA SER A 122 -17.64 -19.89 -6.05
C SER A 122 -16.63 -19.21 -6.97
N GLU A 123 -16.11 -18.05 -6.56
CA GLU A 123 -15.02 -17.37 -7.27
C GLU A 123 -13.70 -18.17 -7.19
N PHE A 124 -13.53 -19.02 -6.18
CA PHE A 124 -12.40 -19.96 -6.15
C PHE A 124 -12.38 -20.84 -7.42
N GLU A 125 -13.52 -21.42 -7.76
CA GLU A 125 -13.65 -22.25 -8.97
C GLU A 125 -13.53 -21.42 -10.24
N LYS A 126 -14.23 -20.28 -10.30
CA LYS A 126 -14.27 -19.41 -11.48
C LYS A 126 -12.92 -18.81 -11.83
N ALA A 127 -12.12 -18.46 -10.84
CA ALA A 127 -10.80 -17.89 -11.03
C ALA A 127 -9.67 -18.93 -10.93
N GLY A 128 -9.98 -20.20 -10.64
CA GLY A 128 -9.02 -21.30 -10.57
C GLY A 128 -8.09 -21.22 -9.36
N PHE A 129 -8.59 -20.75 -8.23
CA PHE A 129 -7.86 -20.75 -6.96
C PHE A 129 -8.16 -22.00 -6.13
N THR A 130 -7.16 -22.41 -5.35
CA THR A 130 -7.26 -23.60 -4.48
C THR A 130 -7.64 -23.18 -3.06
N PRO A 131 -8.85 -23.49 -2.57
CA PRO A 131 -9.23 -23.23 -1.19
C PRO A 131 -8.49 -24.20 -0.25
N ILE A 132 -7.92 -23.67 0.82
CA ILE A 132 -7.36 -24.49 1.92
C ILE A 132 -8.01 -24.09 3.24
N ALA A 133 -8.22 -25.05 4.11
CA ALA A 133 -8.87 -24.83 5.40
C ALA A 133 -8.06 -23.86 6.27
N SER A 134 -8.75 -22.95 6.92
CA SER A 134 -8.21 -22.11 7.99
C SER A 134 -8.09 -22.89 9.29
N GLN A 135 -7.34 -22.34 10.26
CA GLN A 135 -7.12 -22.97 11.56
C GLN A 135 -8.04 -22.42 12.64
N LEU A 136 -8.33 -21.12 12.62
CA LEU A 136 -9.07 -20.42 13.68
C LEU A 136 -10.40 -19.83 13.21
N VAL A 137 -10.61 -19.71 11.90
CA VAL A 137 -11.85 -19.15 11.31
C VAL A 137 -12.40 -20.10 10.24
N LYS A 138 -13.66 -19.90 9.86
CA LYS A 138 -14.32 -20.75 8.85
C LYS A 138 -13.97 -20.45 7.40
N PRO A 139 -13.82 -19.16 6.97
CA PRO A 139 -13.47 -18.84 5.59
C PRO A 139 -12.16 -19.49 5.17
N PHE A 140 -12.09 -19.94 3.90
CA PHE A 140 -10.91 -20.59 3.35
C PHE A 140 -9.78 -19.61 3.08
N ARG A 141 -8.54 -20.08 3.21
CA ARG A 141 -7.33 -19.41 2.71
C ARG A 141 -7.14 -19.73 1.22
N VAL A 142 -6.46 -18.86 0.48
CA VAL A 142 -6.06 -19.08 -0.91
C VAL A 142 -4.65 -19.68 -0.92
N LYS A 143 -4.50 -20.90 -1.43
CA LYS A 143 -3.20 -21.63 -1.45
C LYS A 143 -2.10 -20.86 -2.17
N GLU A 144 -2.43 -20.19 -3.27
CA GLU A 144 -1.52 -19.45 -4.14
C GLU A 144 -1.05 -18.12 -3.55
N SER A 145 -1.70 -17.64 -2.49
CA SER A 145 -1.30 -16.40 -1.81
C SER A 145 -0.07 -16.60 -0.94
N PRO A 146 0.96 -15.76 -1.06
CA PRO A 146 2.19 -15.90 -0.28
C PRO A 146 2.02 -15.58 1.21
N VAL A 147 0.99 -14.78 1.56
CA VAL A 147 0.68 -14.44 2.96
C VAL A 147 -0.83 -14.40 3.15
N GLN A 148 -1.31 -15.03 4.22
CA GLN A 148 -2.73 -15.08 4.56
C GLN A 148 -2.95 -14.69 6.02
N PHE A 149 -4.01 -13.90 6.28
CA PHE A 149 -4.39 -13.45 7.61
C PHE A 149 -5.77 -14.01 7.97
N GLU A 150 -5.86 -14.86 8.97
CA GLU A 150 -7.12 -15.27 9.58
C GLU A 150 -7.59 -14.19 10.54
N CYS A 151 -8.76 -13.64 10.31
CA CYS A 151 -9.21 -12.46 11.02
C CYS A 151 -10.60 -12.62 11.64
N LYS A 152 -10.76 -12.04 12.85
CA LYS A 152 -12.06 -11.77 13.45
C LYS A 152 -12.47 -10.33 13.15
N VAL A 153 -13.67 -10.15 12.62
CA VAL A 153 -14.24 -8.82 12.45
C VAL A 153 -14.68 -8.28 13.79
N LYS A 154 -14.18 -7.10 14.15
CA LYS A 154 -14.50 -6.41 15.41
C LYS A 154 -15.68 -5.47 15.24
N GLN A 155 -15.75 -4.80 14.09
CA GLN A 155 -16.74 -3.79 13.79
C GLN A 155 -16.87 -3.57 12.28
N VAL A 156 -18.07 -3.22 11.85
CA VAL A 156 -18.33 -2.64 10.53
C VAL A 156 -18.79 -1.21 10.75
N ILE A 157 -18.12 -0.25 10.10
CA ILE A 157 -18.46 1.18 10.16
C ILE A 157 -18.96 1.61 8.79
N GLU A 158 -20.25 1.88 8.67
CA GLU A 158 -20.85 2.42 7.46
C GLU A 158 -20.57 3.92 7.36
N THR A 159 -20.00 4.38 6.24
CA THR A 159 -19.72 5.81 6.02
C THR A 159 -20.90 6.58 5.43
N GLY A 160 -21.94 5.87 5.02
CA GLY A 160 -23.16 6.40 4.46
C GLY A 160 -24.05 5.30 3.94
N THR A 161 -25.23 5.67 3.44
CA THR A 161 -26.28 4.73 2.97
C THR A 161 -26.45 4.73 1.45
N GLU A 162 -25.78 5.66 0.75
CA GLU A 162 -25.94 5.84 -0.69
C GLU A 162 -24.91 5.03 -1.49
N GLY A 163 -25.18 4.87 -2.78
CA GLY A 163 -24.25 4.20 -3.70
C GLY A 163 -22.88 4.88 -3.75
N GLY A 164 -21.83 4.10 -3.54
CA GLY A 164 -20.46 4.58 -3.39
C GLY A 164 -19.99 4.73 -1.94
N ALA A 165 -20.90 4.68 -0.94
CA ALA A 165 -20.54 4.71 0.46
C ALA A 165 -19.66 3.49 0.84
N GLY A 166 -18.63 3.73 1.63
CA GLY A 166 -17.73 2.69 2.14
C GLY A 166 -18.33 1.96 3.35
N ASN A 167 -17.91 0.71 3.53
CA ASN A 167 -18.23 -0.08 4.72
C ASN A 167 -16.91 -0.56 5.30
N LEU A 168 -16.37 0.16 6.28
CA LEU A 168 -15.07 -0.15 6.87
C LEU A 168 -15.19 -1.39 7.75
N ILE A 169 -14.61 -2.49 7.30
CA ILE A 169 -14.57 -3.75 8.04
C ILE A 169 -13.27 -3.77 8.84
N VAL A 170 -13.39 -3.57 10.16
CA VAL A 170 -12.27 -3.54 11.10
C VAL A 170 -11.99 -4.96 11.56
N CYS A 171 -10.82 -5.48 11.24
CA CYS A 171 -10.40 -6.85 11.46
C CYS A 171 -9.25 -6.93 12.46
N GLU A 172 -9.35 -7.81 13.45
CA GLU A 172 -8.23 -8.23 14.28
C GLU A 172 -7.61 -9.50 13.68
N ILE A 173 -6.31 -9.49 13.43
CA ILE A 173 -5.57 -10.68 12.98
C ILE A 173 -5.46 -11.66 14.14
N LEU A 174 -5.97 -12.89 13.96
CA LEU A 174 -5.84 -13.98 14.90
C LEU A 174 -4.63 -14.87 14.58
N LEU A 175 -4.34 -15.05 13.29
CA LEU A 175 -3.23 -15.88 12.81
C LEU A 175 -2.73 -15.35 11.47
N MET A 176 -1.43 -15.39 11.27
CA MET A 176 -0.75 -15.05 10.02
C MET A 176 0.02 -16.25 9.52
N HIS A 177 -0.20 -16.60 8.26
CA HIS A 177 0.54 -17.62 7.54
C HIS A 177 1.44 -16.96 6.52
N VAL A 178 2.70 -17.34 6.47
CA VAL A 178 3.70 -16.84 5.51
C VAL A 178 4.32 -18.03 4.82
N ASN A 179 4.36 -18.00 3.49
CA ASN A 179 5.13 -18.99 2.72
C ASN A 179 6.62 -18.75 2.96
N GLU A 180 7.35 -19.79 3.37
CA GLU A 180 8.79 -19.70 3.66
C GLU A 180 9.62 -19.29 2.43
N ASP A 181 9.15 -19.56 1.22
CA ASP A 181 9.84 -19.18 -0.03
C ASP A 181 9.97 -17.65 -0.21
N VAL A 182 9.12 -16.86 0.46
CA VAL A 182 9.20 -15.39 0.39
C VAL A 182 10.05 -14.78 1.51
N LEU A 183 10.69 -15.60 2.35
CA LEU A 183 11.55 -15.14 3.43
C LEU A 183 13.00 -14.98 2.97
N ASP A 184 13.68 -14.00 3.59
CA ASP A 184 15.13 -13.87 3.52
C ASP A 184 15.82 -14.81 4.51
N GLU A 185 17.15 -14.79 4.54
CA GLU A 185 17.98 -15.60 5.45
C GLU A 185 17.79 -15.29 6.94
N ASN A 186 17.21 -14.12 7.25
CA ASN A 186 16.90 -13.67 8.61
C ASN A 186 15.44 -13.95 9.01
N GLY A 187 14.68 -14.67 8.17
CA GLY A 187 13.26 -14.96 8.40
C GLY A 187 12.33 -13.76 8.20
N ARG A 188 12.76 -12.73 7.48
CA ARG A 188 11.95 -11.55 7.14
C ARG A 188 11.38 -11.69 5.74
N ILE A 189 10.20 -11.10 5.50
CA ILE A 189 9.61 -11.08 4.16
C ILE A 189 10.50 -10.23 3.24
N ASP A 190 11.05 -10.86 2.22
CA ASP A 190 11.82 -10.22 1.16
C ASP A 190 10.88 -9.58 0.15
N GLN A 191 11.04 -8.27 -0.09
CA GLN A 191 10.13 -7.49 -0.95
C GLN A 191 10.20 -7.91 -2.41
N ASN A 192 11.33 -8.41 -2.90
CA ASN A 192 11.45 -8.93 -4.26
C ASN A 192 10.84 -10.33 -4.40
N LYS A 193 11.03 -11.19 -3.40
CA LYS A 193 10.48 -12.56 -3.41
C LYS A 193 8.96 -12.58 -3.29
N ILE A 194 8.38 -11.73 -2.45
CA ILE A 194 6.93 -11.66 -2.29
C ILE A 194 6.22 -11.07 -3.51
N ASP A 195 6.92 -10.24 -4.30
CA ASP A 195 6.50 -9.74 -5.59
C ASP A 195 5.09 -9.14 -5.61
N LEU A 196 4.86 -8.19 -4.72
CA LEU A 196 3.54 -7.59 -4.50
C LEU A 196 3.05 -6.77 -5.69
N VAL A 197 1.73 -6.76 -5.87
CA VAL A 197 1.06 -5.84 -6.77
C VAL A 197 0.08 -4.95 -6.01
N ALA A 198 -0.14 -3.74 -6.52
CA ALA A 198 -1.08 -2.79 -5.97
C ALA A 198 -1.89 -2.09 -7.07
N ARG A 199 -3.12 -1.68 -6.74
CA ARG A 199 -4.01 -0.96 -7.66
C ARG A 199 -3.63 0.51 -7.74
N CYS A 200 -3.61 1.04 -8.97
CA CYS A 200 -3.55 2.46 -9.26
C CYS A 200 -4.92 2.97 -9.77
N GLY A 201 -4.94 4.10 -10.45
CA GLY A 201 -6.15 4.60 -11.10
C GLY A 201 -6.55 3.77 -12.32
N TYR A 202 -7.83 3.79 -12.68
CA TYR A 202 -8.40 3.06 -13.83
C TYR A 202 -8.01 1.57 -13.81
N ASP A 203 -7.42 1.05 -14.91
CA ASP A 203 -7.01 -0.34 -15.06
C ASP A 203 -5.52 -0.58 -14.73
N TRP A 204 -4.84 0.44 -14.19
CA TRP A 204 -3.43 0.36 -13.88
C TRP A 204 -3.16 -0.37 -12.56
N TYR A 205 -2.10 -1.16 -12.58
CA TYR A 205 -1.47 -1.77 -11.42
C TYR A 205 0.00 -1.35 -11.37
N CYS A 206 0.61 -1.33 -10.21
CA CYS A 206 2.06 -1.34 -10.07
C CYS A 206 2.53 -2.68 -9.53
N ARG A 207 3.76 -3.06 -9.87
CA ARG A 207 4.47 -4.23 -9.34
C ARG A 207 5.59 -3.71 -8.47
N ALA A 208 5.52 -4.02 -7.15
CA ALA A 208 6.51 -3.58 -6.18
C ALA A 208 7.68 -4.58 -6.15
N SER A 209 8.54 -4.55 -7.17
CA SER A 209 9.66 -5.46 -7.32
C SER A 209 10.77 -4.83 -8.19
N GLY A 210 12.02 -5.27 -8.02
CA GLY A 210 13.16 -4.85 -8.81
C GLY A 210 13.39 -3.33 -8.79
N PRO A 211 13.56 -2.68 -9.96
CA PRO A 211 13.86 -1.24 -10.05
C PRO A 211 12.78 -0.30 -9.52
N ALA A 212 11.57 -0.81 -9.26
CA ALA A 212 10.51 -0.03 -8.63
C ALA A 212 10.70 0.15 -7.12
N LEU A 213 11.59 -0.62 -6.52
CA LEU A 213 11.94 -0.52 -5.10
C LEU A 213 13.22 0.29 -4.94
N PHE A 214 13.21 1.21 -4.01
CA PHE A 214 14.40 1.97 -3.60
C PHE A 214 14.37 2.20 -2.10
N GLU A 215 15.56 2.28 -1.50
CA GLU A 215 15.69 2.50 -0.07
C GLU A 215 15.76 3.99 0.25
N VAL A 216 15.06 4.37 1.31
CA VAL A 216 15.17 5.69 1.93
C VAL A 216 15.58 5.49 3.37
N ALA A 217 16.75 6.02 3.73
CA ALA A 217 17.26 5.96 5.10
C ALA A 217 16.29 6.70 6.04
N LYS A 218 15.80 5.99 7.06
CA LYS A 218 14.91 6.60 8.05
C LYS A 218 15.74 7.31 9.12
N PRO A 219 15.32 8.49 9.60
CA PRO A 219 15.85 9.11 10.80
C PRO A 219 15.38 8.28 12.01
N ASN A 220 16.21 7.31 12.46
CA ASN A 220 15.72 6.30 13.41
C ASN A 220 15.66 6.80 14.86
N LEU A 221 16.78 7.16 15.46
CA LEU A 221 16.86 7.49 16.90
C LEU A 221 17.57 8.81 17.18
N LYS A 222 18.18 9.42 16.18
CA LYS A 222 18.93 10.65 16.30
C LYS A 222 18.27 11.72 15.44
N LEU A 223 18.28 12.94 15.94
CA LEU A 223 17.72 14.06 15.20
C LEU A 223 18.69 14.46 14.09
N GLY A 224 18.19 14.56 12.87
CA GLY A 224 18.89 15.18 11.77
C GLY A 224 19.03 16.70 12.00
N ILE A 225 20.05 17.32 11.38
CA ILE A 225 20.27 18.77 11.48
C ILE A 225 19.13 19.58 10.85
N GLY A 226 18.36 18.98 9.93
CA GLY A 226 17.34 19.67 9.13
C GLY A 226 17.94 20.46 7.95
N ILE A 227 17.11 20.75 6.96
CA ILE A 227 17.53 21.53 5.77
C ILE A 227 17.93 22.97 6.17
N ASP A 228 17.29 23.54 7.19
CA ASP A 228 17.57 24.86 7.70
C ASP A 228 19.00 25.04 8.25
N ASN A 229 19.61 23.96 8.70
CA ASN A 229 20.98 23.95 9.23
C ASN A 229 22.05 23.45 8.24
N ILE A 230 21.67 23.16 6.99
CA ILE A 230 22.64 22.93 5.91
C ILE A 230 23.32 24.26 5.57
N PRO A 231 24.64 24.30 5.31
CA PRO A 231 25.35 25.51 4.87
C PRO A 231 24.66 26.16 3.66
N ASP A 232 24.56 27.48 3.67
CA ASP A 232 23.79 28.26 2.67
C ASP A 232 24.26 27.99 1.22
N GLU A 233 25.56 27.80 1.01
CA GLU A 233 26.15 27.48 -0.29
C GLU A 233 25.62 26.15 -0.87
N ILE A 234 25.38 25.17 -0.01
CA ILE A 234 24.81 23.86 -0.38
C ILE A 234 23.30 23.97 -0.53
N LYS A 235 22.65 24.65 0.42
CA LYS A 235 21.18 24.79 0.45
C LYS A 235 20.63 25.53 -0.78
N HIS A 236 21.39 26.50 -1.32
CA HIS A 236 21.00 27.27 -2.50
C HIS A 236 21.69 26.78 -3.80
N SER A 237 22.18 25.53 -3.82
CA SER A 237 22.74 24.92 -5.02
C SER A 237 21.70 24.81 -6.14
N GLU A 238 22.05 25.22 -7.35
CA GLU A 238 21.22 25.04 -8.54
C GLU A 238 21.18 23.60 -9.07
N VAL A 239 22.03 22.72 -8.53
CA VAL A 239 22.18 21.31 -8.93
C VAL A 239 21.41 20.37 -8.01
N LEU A 240 21.37 20.65 -6.70
CA LEU A 240 20.75 19.76 -5.72
C LEU A 240 19.24 19.95 -5.72
N THR A 241 18.53 18.83 -5.65
CA THR A 241 17.08 18.77 -5.51
C THR A 241 16.65 18.83 -4.05
N GLY A 242 15.35 19.05 -3.79
CA GLY A 242 14.79 18.96 -2.44
C GLY A 242 14.99 17.57 -1.79
N ASN A 243 15.07 16.49 -2.59
CA ASN A 243 15.40 15.15 -2.09
C ASN A 243 16.84 15.05 -1.62
N ASP A 244 17.79 15.63 -2.36
CA ASP A 244 19.20 15.66 -1.98
C ASP A 244 19.39 16.46 -0.69
N LEU A 245 18.75 17.62 -0.58
CA LEU A 245 18.77 18.43 0.64
C LEU A 245 18.11 17.70 1.82
N GLY A 246 17.01 16.97 1.58
CA GLY A 246 16.38 16.13 2.60
C GLY A 246 17.30 15.01 3.11
N GLN A 247 18.07 14.40 2.22
CA GLN A 247 19.07 13.37 2.59
C GLN A 247 20.22 13.99 3.38
N LEU A 248 20.74 15.14 2.94
CA LEU A 248 21.80 15.88 3.65
C LEU A 248 21.34 16.36 5.02
N GLY A 249 20.09 16.85 5.14
CA GLY A 249 19.52 17.30 6.41
C GLY A 249 19.24 16.18 7.41
N ASN A 250 19.33 14.91 6.99
CA ASN A 250 19.14 13.74 7.84
C ASN A 250 20.41 13.29 8.60
N VAL A 251 21.55 13.96 8.42
CA VAL A 251 22.78 13.70 9.18
C VAL A 251 22.69 14.32 10.58
N GLU A 252 23.43 13.76 11.55
CA GLU A 252 23.38 14.21 12.95
C GLU A 252 24.14 15.50 13.20
N ALA A 253 25.18 15.78 12.40
CA ALA A 253 25.99 16.98 12.45
C ALA A 253 26.61 17.27 11.08
N VAL A 254 26.92 18.53 10.84
CA VAL A 254 27.76 18.90 9.69
C VAL A 254 29.17 18.34 9.94
N PRO A 255 29.80 17.67 8.94
CA PRO A 255 31.13 17.15 9.08
C PRO A 255 32.14 18.25 9.44
N ASN A 256 33.06 17.96 10.35
CA ASN A 256 34.10 18.89 10.70
C ASN A 256 35.21 18.88 9.62
N TYR A 257 36.15 19.84 9.72
CA TYR A 257 37.20 20.01 8.73
C TYR A 257 38.09 18.77 8.57
N GLU A 258 38.41 18.06 9.66
CA GLU A 258 39.27 16.88 9.64
C GLU A 258 38.57 15.71 8.92
N GLU A 259 37.26 15.52 9.17
CA GLU A 259 36.42 14.52 8.50
C GLU A 259 36.33 14.81 7.00
N VAL A 260 36.14 16.07 6.60
CA VAL A 260 36.11 16.48 5.20
C VAL A 260 37.45 16.21 4.51
N GLN A 261 38.58 16.54 5.18
CA GLN A 261 39.92 16.28 4.63
C GLN A 261 40.18 14.77 4.49
N ALA A 262 39.79 13.97 5.47
CA ALA A 262 39.92 12.52 5.40
C ALA A 262 39.07 11.93 4.25
N PHE A 263 37.85 12.40 4.07
CA PHE A 263 36.96 11.98 2.97
C PHE A 263 37.55 12.32 1.60
N ALA A 264 38.10 13.52 1.44
CA ALA A 264 38.75 13.97 0.20
C ALA A 264 39.96 13.15 -0.23
N GLN A 265 40.54 12.35 0.69
CA GLN A 265 41.68 11.48 0.38
C GLN A 265 41.24 10.05 -0.02
N ILE A 266 39.98 9.72 0.02
CA ILE A 266 39.48 8.41 -0.42
C ILE A 266 39.75 8.28 -1.94
N PRO A 267 40.39 7.19 -2.41
CA PRO A 267 40.84 7.07 -3.81
C PRO A 267 39.71 7.23 -4.85
N GLU A 268 38.50 6.82 -4.50
CA GLU A 268 37.31 6.99 -5.35
C GLU A 268 36.90 8.46 -5.47
N ILE A 269 37.00 9.22 -4.35
CA ILE A 269 36.65 10.65 -4.32
C ILE A 269 37.72 11.46 -5.07
N VAL A 270 39.00 11.13 -4.88
CA VAL A 270 40.11 11.77 -5.63
C VAL A 270 39.88 11.61 -7.15
N ARG A 271 39.60 10.38 -7.60
CA ARG A 271 39.33 10.12 -9.02
C ARG A 271 38.09 10.86 -9.54
N LEU A 272 37.04 10.97 -8.72
CA LEU A 272 35.84 11.72 -9.09
C LEU A 272 36.19 13.22 -9.25
N MET A 273 36.89 13.81 -8.29
CA MET A 273 37.33 15.21 -8.37
C MET A 273 38.19 15.51 -9.58
N GLU A 274 39.17 14.65 -9.89
CA GLU A 274 40.02 14.76 -11.08
C GLU A 274 39.24 14.64 -12.41
N SER A 275 38.05 14.01 -12.40
CA SER A 275 37.19 13.89 -13.57
C SER A 275 36.29 15.11 -13.84
N LEU A 276 36.24 16.04 -12.89
CA LEU A 276 35.40 17.25 -12.96
C LEU A 276 36.21 18.48 -13.43
N ASP A 277 37.56 18.40 -13.43
CA ASP A 277 38.49 19.39 -13.99
C ASP A 277 38.72 19.13 -15.50
#